data_edc38182e1ffb72ea3552760f3935afd
#
_entry.id   edc38182e1ffb72ea3552760f3935afd
#
_cell.length_a   1.000
_cell.length_b   1.000
_cell.length_c   1.000
_cell.angle_alpha   90.00
_cell.angle_beta   90.00
_cell.angle_gamma   90.00
#
_symmetry.space_group_name_H-M   'P 1'
#
loop_
_entity.id
_entity.type
_entity.pdbx_description
1 polymer ?
#
loop_
_entity_poly.entity_id
_entity_poly.type
_entity_poly.pdbx_seq_one_letter_code
_entity_poly.pdbx_strand_id
1 'polypeptide(L)'
;MASDYGDEAGGKLLDWMLRIGQEAGAEAMARSARELSERLAGIRGAIAGGRAEAIAAEGVPTYAKLSLEELSGLPEYATIKEVVSDKLRAASVEHHIIPGEGRDWLLFKVEDAPEVDEAFRQLEQETGKAAEHARERLSEIAERRQAPERLAERAERAREASRAHSQGLSRDRGPRHIEGPER
;
A
#
# COMPACT_ATOMS: atom_id res chain seq x y z
N MET A 1 7.58 -9.16 -18.67
CA MET A 1 7.01 -9.71 -17.43
C MET A 1 5.63 -9.12 -17.25
N ALA A 2 4.62 -9.95 -17.34
CA ALA A 2 3.29 -9.53 -16.90
C ALA A 2 3.39 -9.23 -15.41
N SER A 3 3.14 -7.99 -15.01
CA SER A 3 3.00 -7.67 -13.61
C SER A 3 1.85 -8.52 -13.07
N ASP A 4 2.04 -9.16 -11.93
CA ASP A 4 1.02 -9.95 -11.20
C ASP A 4 -0.25 -9.13 -10.87
N TYR A 5 -0.23 -7.85 -11.17
CA TYR A 5 -1.29 -6.85 -11.06
C TYR A 5 -1.84 -6.53 -12.44
N GLY A 6 -2.39 -7.47 -13.11
CA GLY A 6 -2.97 -7.54 -14.45
C GLY A 6 -3.61 -6.31 -15.09
N ASP A 7 -3.67 -5.15 -14.41
CA ASP A 7 -4.16 -3.89 -14.94
C ASP A 7 -3.54 -2.67 -14.26
N GLU A 8 -3.78 -1.51 -14.87
CA GLU A 8 -3.29 -0.21 -14.43
C GLU A 8 -3.82 0.19 -13.04
N ALA A 9 -5.03 -0.23 -12.70
CA ALA A 9 -5.67 0.04 -11.42
C ALA A 9 -4.93 -0.61 -10.25
N GLY A 10 -4.54 -1.87 -10.39
CA GLY A 10 -3.78 -2.59 -9.36
C GLY A 10 -2.42 -1.96 -9.08
N GLY A 11 -1.72 -1.50 -10.12
CA GLY A 11 -0.45 -0.78 -9.99
C GLY A 11 -0.60 0.54 -9.22
N LYS A 12 -1.63 1.33 -9.54
CA LYS A 12 -1.92 2.58 -8.84
C LYS A 12 -2.33 2.36 -7.37
N LEU A 13 -3.07 1.30 -7.08
CA LEU A 13 -3.42 0.91 -5.70
C LEU A 13 -2.17 0.60 -4.87
N LEU A 14 -1.25 -0.18 -5.43
CA LEU A 14 0.00 -0.50 -4.75
C LEU A 14 0.83 0.76 -4.47
N ASP A 15 0.98 1.62 -5.45
CA ASP A 15 1.72 2.89 -5.31
C ASP A 15 1.08 3.80 -4.27
N TRP A 16 -0.24 3.90 -4.24
CA TRP A 16 -0.99 4.64 -3.24
C TRP A 16 -0.72 4.11 -1.83
N MET A 17 -0.78 2.80 -1.64
CA MET A 17 -0.50 2.18 -0.35
C MET A 17 0.95 2.36 0.10
N LEU A 18 1.90 2.25 -0.83
CA LEU A 18 3.31 2.47 -0.53
C LEU A 18 3.58 3.91 -0.10
N ARG A 19 2.96 4.90 -0.74
CA ARG A 19 3.08 6.31 -0.31
C ARG A 19 2.57 6.51 1.12
N ILE A 20 1.37 6.02 1.43
CA ILE A 20 0.81 6.10 2.79
C ILE A 20 1.73 5.40 3.79
N GLY A 21 2.21 4.21 3.46
CA GLY A 21 3.10 3.44 4.32
C GLY A 21 4.44 4.12 4.59
N GLN A 22 5.00 4.79 3.60
CA GLN A 22 6.25 5.55 3.73
C GLN A 22 6.08 6.84 4.53
N GLU A 23 4.95 7.52 4.38
CA GLU A 23 4.66 8.79 5.05
C GLU A 23 4.15 8.61 6.49
N ALA A 24 3.22 7.68 6.69
CA ALA A 24 2.47 7.51 7.93
C ALA A 24 2.66 6.14 8.62
N GLY A 25 3.43 5.24 8.02
CA GLY A 25 3.74 3.93 8.56
C GLY A 25 2.81 2.80 8.10
N ALA A 26 3.25 1.55 8.34
CA ALA A 26 2.56 0.35 7.89
C ALA A 26 1.16 0.18 8.49
N GLU A 27 0.92 0.63 9.72
CA GLU A 27 -0.40 0.57 10.35
C GLU A 27 -1.40 1.54 9.70
N ALA A 28 -0.95 2.75 9.34
CA ALA A 28 -1.77 3.72 8.63
C ALA A 28 -2.14 3.21 7.24
N MET A 29 -1.20 2.61 6.53
CA MET A 29 -1.44 1.95 5.24
C MET A 29 -2.47 0.82 5.38
N ALA A 30 -2.31 -0.06 6.36
CA ALA A 30 -3.24 -1.17 6.60
C ALA A 30 -4.66 -0.69 6.96
N ARG A 31 -4.76 0.41 7.69
CA ARG A 31 -6.04 1.05 8.02
C ARG A 31 -6.70 1.61 6.75
N SER A 32 -5.96 2.37 5.95
CA SER A 32 -6.48 2.94 4.70
C SER A 32 -6.92 1.86 3.71
N ALA A 33 -6.20 0.74 3.64
CA ALA A 33 -6.58 -0.40 2.80
C ALA A 33 -7.89 -1.04 3.26
N ARG A 34 -8.08 -1.22 4.56
CA ARG A 34 -9.34 -1.75 5.12
C ARG A 34 -10.51 -0.79 4.88
N GLU A 35 -10.30 0.50 5.13
CA GLU A 35 -11.31 1.52 4.86
C GLU A 35 -11.73 1.54 3.40
N LEU A 36 -10.78 1.47 2.47
CA LEU A 36 -11.07 1.38 1.04
C LEU A 36 -11.92 0.14 0.72
N SER A 37 -11.52 -1.02 1.20
CA SER A 37 -12.26 -2.27 0.99
C SER A 37 -13.70 -2.21 1.52
N GLU A 38 -13.88 -1.71 2.74
CA GLU A 38 -15.20 -1.55 3.36
C GLU A 38 -16.09 -0.57 2.58
N ARG A 39 -15.53 0.53 2.11
CA ARG A 39 -16.26 1.53 1.33
C ARG A 39 -16.62 1.04 -0.07
N LEU A 40 -15.74 0.28 -0.73
CA LEU A 40 -16.06 -0.40 -2.00
C LEU A 40 -17.19 -1.40 -1.83
N ALA A 41 -17.20 -2.17 -0.75
CA ALA A 41 -18.28 -3.08 -0.42
C ALA A 41 -19.61 -2.34 -0.17
N GLY A 42 -19.56 -1.19 0.51
CA GLY A 42 -20.73 -0.32 0.71
C GLY A 42 -21.32 0.19 -0.61
N ILE A 43 -20.46 0.61 -1.55
CA ILE A 43 -20.87 1.05 -2.89
C ILE A 43 -21.51 -0.10 -3.67
N ARG A 44 -20.92 -1.30 -3.61
CA ARG A 44 -21.53 -2.51 -4.23
C ARG A 44 -22.91 -2.80 -3.64
N GLY A 45 -23.06 -2.68 -2.33
CA GLY A 45 -24.34 -2.83 -1.66
C GLY A 45 -25.37 -1.80 -2.15
N ALA A 46 -24.96 -0.59 -2.48
CA ALA A 46 -25.83 0.43 -3.06
C ALA A 46 -26.25 0.09 -4.51
N ILE A 47 -25.37 -0.49 -5.31
CA ILE A 47 -25.69 -0.95 -6.67
C ILE A 47 -26.70 -2.12 -6.59
N ALA A 48 -26.42 -3.15 -5.80
CA ALA A 48 -27.28 -4.32 -5.63
C ALA A 48 -28.65 -3.96 -5.02
N GLY A 49 -28.69 -2.97 -4.11
CA GLY A 49 -29.92 -2.48 -3.48
C GLY A 49 -30.74 -1.50 -4.31
N GLY A 50 -30.35 -1.22 -5.56
CA GLY A 50 -31.05 -0.29 -6.44
C GLY A 50 -31.01 1.18 -5.98
N ARG A 51 -30.03 1.55 -5.16
CA ARG A 51 -29.86 2.93 -4.66
C ARG A 51 -29.19 3.87 -5.66
N ALA A 52 -28.70 3.34 -6.78
CA ALA A 52 -28.28 4.16 -7.90
C ALA A 52 -29.52 4.80 -8.52
N GLU A 53 -29.56 6.13 -8.55
CA GLU A 53 -30.67 6.87 -9.18
C GLU A 53 -30.65 6.64 -10.68
N ALA A 54 -31.74 6.09 -11.22
CA ALA A 54 -31.89 5.95 -12.65
C ALA A 54 -32.33 7.30 -13.26
N ILE A 55 -31.56 7.79 -14.24
CA ILE A 55 -31.88 8.98 -15.02
C ILE A 55 -32.35 8.49 -16.38
N ALA A 56 -33.66 8.53 -16.62
CA ALA A 56 -34.26 8.18 -17.90
C ALA A 56 -34.62 9.43 -18.67
N ALA A 57 -34.22 9.48 -19.93
CA ALA A 57 -34.73 10.44 -20.92
C ALA A 57 -35.30 9.66 -22.11
N GLU A 58 -36.41 10.13 -22.69
CA GLU A 58 -37.03 9.47 -23.85
C GLU A 58 -36.02 9.32 -25.01
N GLY A 59 -35.88 8.09 -25.50
CA GLY A 59 -35.01 7.79 -26.64
C GLY A 59 -33.51 7.69 -26.36
N VAL A 60 -33.10 7.76 -25.08
CA VAL A 60 -31.69 7.69 -24.65
C VAL A 60 -31.52 6.49 -23.69
N PRO A 61 -30.37 5.80 -23.71
CA PRO A 61 -30.08 4.77 -22.69
C PRO A 61 -30.30 5.31 -21.30
N THR A 62 -30.90 4.52 -20.42
CA THR A 62 -31.07 4.88 -19.03
C THR A 62 -29.71 4.85 -18.32
N TYR A 63 -29.33 5.94 -17.71
CA TYR A 63 -28.12 6.03 -16.90
C TYR A 63 -28.43 5.87 -15.44
N ALA A 64 -27.52 5.24 -14.71
CA ALA A 64 -27.50 5.21 -13.28
C ALA A 64 -26.51 6.24 -12.73
N LYS A 65 -26.90 6.89 -11.65
CA LYS A 65 -26.09 7.88 -10.92
C LYS A 65 -25.78 7.33 -9.53
N LEU A 66 -24.50 7.10 -9.24
CA LEU A 66 -24.02 6.52 -8.00
C LEU A 66 -23.11 7.51 -7.27
N SER A 67 -23.37 7.74 -5.98
CA SER A 67 -22.53 8.61 -5.16
C SER A 67 -21.18 7.98 -4.83
N LEU A 68 -20.10 8.72 -5.02
CA LEU A 68 -18.74 8.36 -4.58
C LEU A 68 -18.36 9.03 -3.24
N GLU A 69 -19.33 9.59 -2.53
CA GLU A 69 -19.11 10.30 -1.26
C GLU A 69 -18.35 9.45 -0.24
N GLU A 70 -18.65 8.15 -0.16
CA GLU A 70 -17.99 7.25 0.76
C GLU A 70 -16.47 7.16 0.54
N LEU A 71 -16.01 7.37 -0.68
CA LEU A 71 -14.58 7.34 -1.02
C LEU A 71 -13.88 8.69 -0.74
N SER A 72 -14.63 9.78 -0.65
CA SER A 72 -14.07 11.14 -0.54
C SER A 72 -13.25 11.39 0.73
N GLY A 73 -13.51 10.64 1.80
CA GLY A 73 -12.76 10.72 3.05
C GLY A 73 -11.43 9.96 3.07
N LEU A 74 -11.08 9.26 1.98
CA LEU A 74 -9.81 8.55 1.88
C LEU A 74 -8.65 9.50 1.54
N PRO A 75 -7.43 9.22 2.02
CA PRO A 75 -6.25 9.96 1.59
C PRO A 75 -6.10 9.89 0.07
N GLU A 76 -5.65 10.97 -0.54
CA GLU A 76 -5.44 11.04 -2.00
C GLU A 76 -6.67 10.57 -2.83
N TYR A 77 -7.85 11.04 -2.48
CA TYR A 77 -9.10 10.67 -3.13
C TYR A 77 -9.06 10.76 -4.67
N ALA A 78 -8.31 11.73 -5.22
CA ALA A 78 -8.11 11.85 -6.66
C ALA A 78 -7.51 10.57 -7.27
N THR A 79 -6.53 9.97 -6.60
CA THR A 79 -5.93 8.69 -7.03
C THR A 79 -6.95 7.56 -6.97
N ILE A 80 -7.78 7.51 -5.94
CA ILE A 80 -8.83 6.49 -5.84
C ILE A 80 -9.87 6.63 -6.95
N LYS A 81 -10.24 7.85 -7.34
CA LYS A 81 -11.11 8.06 -8.51
C LYS A 81 -10.49 7.55 -9.81
N GLU A 82 -9.20 7.77 -10.01
CA GLU A 82 -8.49 7.24 -11.18
C GLU A 82 -8.47 5.71 -11.17
N VAL A 83 -8.21 5.09 -10.03
CA VAL A 83 -8.24 3.62 -9.86
C VAL A 83 -9.61 3.06 -10.23
N VAL A 84 -10.68 3.66 -9.75
CA VAL A 84 -12.06 3.26 -10.09
C VAL A 84 -12.31 3.42 -11.59
N SER A 85 -11.93 4.55 -12.18
CA SER A 85 -12.10 4.81 -13.60
C SER A 85 -11.31 3.83 -14.47
N ASP A 86 -10.06 3.55 -14.13
CA ASP A 86 -9.23 2.59 -14.87
C ASP A 86 -9.82 1.18 -14.81
N LYS A 87 -10.35 0.78 -13.66
CA LYS A 87 -10.99 -0.52 -13.51
C LYS A 87 -12.25 -0.66 -14.35
N LEU A 88 -13.10 0.37 -14.35
CA LEU A 88 -14.31 0.39 -15.19
C LEU A 88 -13.95 0.41 -16.68
N ARG A 89 -12.90 1.13 -17.06
CA ARG A 89 -12.40 1.14 -18.44
C ARG A 89 -11.88 -0.24 -18.85
N ALA A 90 -11.14 -0.93 -17.98
CA ALA A 90 -10.67 -2.30 -18.21
C ALA A 90 -11.83 -3.29 -18.35
N ALA A 91 -12.95 -3.06 -17.67
CA ALA A 91 -14.19 -3.81 -17.81
C ALA A 91 -15.04 -3.40 -19.03
N SER A 92 -14.54 -2.48 -19.87
CA SER A 92 -15.25 -1.91 -21.02
C SER A 92 -16.57 -1.21 -20.68
N VAL A 93 -16.68 -0.70 -19.47
CA VAL A 93 -17.84 0.08 -19.01
C VAL A 93 -17.67 1.53 -19.40
N GLU A 94 -18.62 2.06 -20.20
CA GLU A 94 -18.71 3.49 -20.48
C GLU A 94 -19.19 4.22 -19.21
N HIS A 95 -18.39 5.14 -18.72
CA HIS A 95 -18.67 5.86 -17.48
C HIS A 95 -18.14 7.29 -17.50
N HIS A 96 -18.72 8.11 -16.61
CA HIS A 96 -18.27 9.47 -16.36
C HIS A 96 -18.27 9.73 -14.84
N ILE A 97 -17.22 10.38 -14.34
CA ILE A 97 -17.22 10.90 -12.98
C ILE A 97 -17.49 12.40 -13.06
N ILE A 98 -18.61 12.83 -12.49
CA ILE A 98 -19.08 14.21 -12.55
C ILE A 98 -19.00 14.82 -11.15
N PRO A 99 -18.31 15.97 -10.99
CA PRO A 99 -18.33 16.70 -9.74
C PRO A 99 -19.72 17.26 -9.46
N GLY A 100 -20.17 17.15 -8.24
CA GLY A 100 -21.43 17.73 -7.78
C GLY A 100 -21.24 18.54 -6.50
N GLU A 101 -22.30 19.10 -5.98
CA GLU A 101 -22.29 19.86 -4.73
C GLU A 101 -21.94 18.93 -3.56
N GLY A 102 -20.69 19.03 -3.08
CA GLY A 102 -20.18 18.28 -1.93
C GLY A 102 -19.84 16.81 -2.15
N ARG A 103 -20.06 16.28 -3.36
CA ARG A 103 -19.76 14.88 -3.70
C ARG A 103 -19.57 14.67 -5.18
N ASP A 104 -18.78 13.67 -5.57
CA ASP A 104 -18.67 13.23 -6.95
C ASP A 104 -19.69 12.13 -7.26
N TRP A 105 -20.09 12.06 -8.49
CA TRP A 105 -21.06 11.10 -8.98
C TRP A 105 -20.46 10.26 -10.12
N LEU A 106 -20.63 8.94 -10.03
CA LEU A 106 -20.33 8.02 -11.10
C LEU A 106 -21.60 7.79 -11.94
N LEU A 107 -21.53 8.10 -13.22
CA LEU A 107 -22.57 7.81 -14.19
C LEU A 107 -22.16 6.64 -15.06
N PHE A 108 -23.07 5.70 -15.27
CA PHE A 108 -22.89 4.56 -16.15
C PHE A 108 -24.27 4.11 -16.68
N LYS A 109 -24.28 3.32 -17.75
CA LYS A 109 -25.55 2.77 -18.27
C LYS A 109 -26.11 1.74 -17.30
N VAL A 110 -27.40 1.76 -17.06
CA VAL A 110 -28.08 0.79 -16.15
C VAL A 110 -27.84 -0.64 -16.58
N GLU A 111 -27.75 -0.91 -17.88
CA GLU A 111 -27.45 -2.24 -18.42
C GLU A 111 -26.06 -2.76 -18.00
N ASP A 112 -25.11 -1.87 -17.74
CA ASP A 112 -23.74 -2.20 -17.31
C ASP A 112 -23.61 -2.37 -15.78
N ALA A 113 -24.71 -2.30 -15.03
CA ALA A 113 -24.67 -2.42 -13.57
C ALA A 113 -24.01 -3.73 -13.07
N PRO A 114 -24.22 -4.90 -13.69
CA PRO A 114 -23.51 -6.13 -13.31
C PRO A 114 -21.99 -6.03 -13.49
N GLU A 115 -21.52 -5.40 -14.57
CA GLU A 115 -20.11 -5.20 -14.88
C GLU A 115 -19.49 -4.19 -13.92
N VAL A 116 -20.24 -3.16 -13.54
CA VAL A 116 -19.83 -2.18 -12.52
C VAL A 116 -19.68 -2.87 -11.15
N ASP A 117 -20.65 -3.67 -10.73
CA ASP A 117 -20.55 -4.45 -9.49
C ASP A 117 -19.34 -5.37 -9.48
N GLU A 118 -19.11 -6.09 -10.58
CA GLU A 118 -17.96 -6.98 -10.74
C GLU A 118 -16.63 -6.21 -10.68
N ALA A 119 -16.54 -5.05 -11.33
CA ALA A 119 -15.35 -4.20 -11.27
C ALA A 119 -15.04 -3.75 -9.84
N PHE A 120 -16.04 -3.33 -9.07
CA PHE A 120 -15.87 -2.97 -7.65
C PHE A 120 -15.49 -4.20 -6.80
N ARG A 121 -16.03 -5.36 -7.08
CA ARG A 121 -15.65 -6.61 -6.39
C ARG A 121 -14.19 -6.96 -6.64
N GLN A 122 -13.71 -6.82 -7.87
CA GLN A 122 -12.30 -7.03 -8.21
C GLN A 122 -11.40 -6.02 -7.52
N LEU A 123 -11.80 -4.75 -7.44
CA LEU A 123 -11.07 -3.73 -6.68
C LEU A 123 -10.94 -4.06 -5.20
N GLU A 124 -11.99 -4.60 -4.58
CA GLU A 124 -11.92 -5.10 -3.20
C GLU A 124 -10.84 -6.18 -3.04
N GLN A 125 -10.83 -7.16 -3.94
CA GLN A 125 -9.84 -8.26 -3.91
C GLN A 125 -8.42 -7.74 -4.16
N GLU A 126 -8.25 -6.85 -5.12
CA GLU A 126 -6.96 -6.24 -5.46
C GLU A 126 -6.45 -5.35 -4.32
N THR A 127 -7.33 -4.67 -3.61
CA THR A 127 -6.99 -3.89 -2.41
C THR A 127 -6.34 -4.78 -1.35
N GLY A 128 -6.89 -5.95 -1.09
CA GLY A 128 -6.31 -6.93 -0.17
C GLY A 128 -4.92 -7.40 -0.60
N LYS A 129 -4.76 -7.78 -1.86
CA LYS A 129 -3.47 -8.21 -2.42
C LYS A 129 -2.44 -7.08 -2.41
N ALA A 130 -2.83 -5.89 -2.83
CA ALA A 130 -1.94 -4.72 -2.83
C ALA A 130 -1.48 -4.36 -1.40
N ALA A 131 -2.34 -4.52 -0.40
CA ALA A 131 -1.98 -4.29 1.00
C ALA A 131 -0.92 -5.28 1.50
N GLU A 132 -1.03 -6.57 1.14
CA GLU A 132 -0.03 -7.58 1.47
C GLU A 132 1.33 -7.26 0.83
N HIS A 133 1.35 -6.97 -0.46
CA HIS A 133 2.57 -6.59 -1.17
C HIS A 133 3.20 -5.29 -0.67
N ALA A 134 2.38 -4.29 -0.37
CA ALA A 134 2.88 -3.04 0.22
C ALA A 134 3.53 -3.29 1.58
N ARG A 135 2.95 -4.15 2.40
CA ARG A 135 3.52 -4.54 3.70
C ARG A 135 4.88 -5.22 3.54
N GLU A 136 5.00 -6.17 2.63
CA GLU A 136 6.26 -6.85 2.32
C GLU A 136 7.34 -5.86 1.87
N ARG A 137 7.03 -4.97 0.92
CA ARG A 137 7.96 -3.94 0.43
C ARG A 137 8.37 -2.96 1.51
N LEU A 138 7.45 -2.54 2.37
CA LEU A 138 7.77 -1.65 3.50
C LEU A 138 8.71 -2.33 4.50
N SER A 139 8.51 -3.62 4.76
CA SER A 139 9.40 -4.43 5.59
C SER A 139 10.81 -4.52 4.98
N GLU A 140 10.93 -4.81 3.70
CA GLU A 140 12.22 -4.84 3.00
C GLU A 140 12.94 -3.49 3.03
N ILE A 141 12.22 -2.39 2.84
CA ILE A 141 12.78 -1.03 2.92
C ILE A 141 13.29 -0.75 4.34
N ALA A 142 12.54 -1.14 5.38
CA ALA A 142 12.94 -0.97 6.76
C ALA A 142 14.20 -1.78 7.09
N GLU A 143 14.27 -3.04 6.63
CA GLU A 143 15.45 -3.89 6.81
C GLU A 143 16.70 -3.32 6.12
N ARG A 144 16.55 -2.83 4.91
CA ARG A 144 17.65 -2.19 4.16
C ARG A 144 18.15 -0.91 4.85
N ARG A 145 17.28 -0.14 5.47
CA ARG A 145 17.66 1.06 6.24
C ARG A 145 18.41 0.70 7.52
N GLN A 146 18.06 -0.40 8.18
CA GLN A 146 18.71 -0.85 9.40
C GLN A 146 20.01 -1.61 9.16
N ALA A 147 20.22 -2.15 7.95
CA ALA A 147 21.40 -2.94 7.62
C ALA A 147 22.73 -2.20 7.86
N PRO A 148 22.93 -0.93 7.46
CA PRO A 148 24.16 -0.18 7.71
C PRO A 148 24.37 0.09 9.20
N GLU A 149 23.33 0.37 9.98
CA GLU A 149 23.41 0.58 11.42
C GLU A 149 23.84 -0.71 12.14
N ARG A 150 23.26 -1.85 11.80
CA ARG A 150 23.64 -3.16 12.34
C ARG A 150 25.07 -3.55 11.99
N LEU A 151 25.55 -3.17 10.80
CA LEU A 151 26.95 -3.40 10.41
C LEU A 151 27.90 -2.51 11.21
N ALA A 152 27.55 -1.25 11.42
CA ALA A 152 28.33 -0.31 12.24
C ALA A 152 28.42 -0.79 13.71
N GLU A 153 27.30 -1.19 14.32
CA GLU A 153 27.27 -1.76 15.67
C GLU A 153 28.12 -3.03 15.80
N ARG A 154 28.04 -3.93 14.81
CA ARG A 154 28.87 -5.12 14.77
C ARG A 154 30.35 -4.80 14.67
N ALA A 155 30.71 -3.82 13.84
CA ALA A 155 32.07 -3.35 13.69
C ALA A 155 32.60 -2.72 14.99
N GLU A 156 31.79 -1.94 15.69
CA GLU A 156 32.15 -1.38 17.00
C GLU A 156 32.35 -2.45 18.06
N ARG A 157 31.43 -3.41 18.20
CA ARG A 157 31.55 -4.55 19.11
C ARG A 157 32.81 -5.37 18.83
N ALA A 158 33.12 -5.60 17.55
CA ALA A 158 34.34 -6.30 17.18
C ALA A 158 35.61 -5.52 17.55
N ARG A 159 35.61 -4.18 17.37
CA ARG A 159 36.73 -3.31 17.79
C ARG A 159 36.90 -3.30 19.30
N GLU A 160 35.81 -3.21 20.07
CA GLU A 160 35.84 -3.29 21.53
C GLU A 160 36.38 -4.63 22.03
N ALA A 161 35.92 -5.74 21.46
CA ALA A 161 36.40 -7.06 21.79
C ALA A 161 37.90 -7.22 21.47
N SER A 162 38.36 -6.69 20.36
CA SER A 162 39.80 -6.69 19.98
C SER A 162 40.63 -5.84 20.93
N ARG A 163 40.14 -4.68 21.37
CA ARG A 163 40.83 -3.85 22.37
C ARG A 163 40.91 -4.53 23.73
N ALA A 164 39.83 -5.15 24.18
CA ALA A 164 39.80 -5.91 25.46
C ALA A 164 40.78 -7.06 25.40
N HIS A 165 40.87 -7.81 24.31
CA HIS A 165 41.78 -8.89 24.12
C HIS A 165 43.25 -8.44 24.13
N SER A 166 43.58 -7.37 23.43
CA SER A 166 44.95 -6.80 23.42
C SER A 166 45.38 -6.25 24.80
N GLN A 167 44.46 -5.65 25.55
CA GLN A 167 44.74 -5.22 26.93
C GLN A 167 44.94 -6.41 27.91
N GLY A 168 44.23 -7.50 27.70
CA GLY A 168 44.44 -8.73 28.47
C GLY A 168 45.82 -9.35 28.26
N LEU A 169 46.28 -9.37 27.01
CA LEU A 169 47.62 -9.89 26.64
C LEU A 169 48.76 -9.02 27.16
N SER A 170 48.57 -7.74 27.36
CA SER A 170 49.60 -6.82 27.89
C SER A 170 49.82 -6.97 29.40
N ARG A 171 48.86 -7.48 30.14
CA ARG A 171 48.96 -7.73 31.58
C ARG A 171 49.70 -9.01 31.97
N ASP A 172 49.81 -9.99 31.06
CA ASP A 172 50.42 -11.29 31.31
C ASP A 172 51.91 -11.34 30.97
N ARG A 173 52.52 -10.25 30.47
CA ARG A 173 53.97 -10.08 30.31
C ARG A 173 54.57 -9.37 31.49
N GLY A 174 54.58 -10.06 32.65
CA GLY A 174 55.43 -9.68 33.76
C GLY A 174 56.90 -9.83 33.37
N PRO A 175 57.81 -9.00 33.92
CA PRO A 175 59.22 -9.07 33.60
C PRO A 175 59.76 -10.44 34.00
N ARG A 176 60.23 -11.23 33.01
CA ARG A 176 61.02 -12.43 33.28
C ARG A 176 62.35 -11.98 33.87
N HIS A 177 62.51 -12.24 35.15
CA HIS A 177 63.79 -12.06 35.82
C HIS A 177 64.72 -13.14 35.25
N ILE A 178 65.71 -12.73 34.48
CA ILE A 178 66.78 -13.60 34.01
C ILE A 178 67.86 -13.54 35.11
N GLU A 179 67.87 -14.55 35.97
CA GLU A 179 69.02 -14.78 36.83
C GLU A 179 70.20 -15.28 35.95
N GLY A 180 71.23 -14.45 35.87
CA GLY A 180 72.49 -14.85 35.26
C GLY A 180 73.27 -15.82 36.18
N PRO A 181 74.05 -16.73 35.59
CA PRO A 181 74.87 -17.64 36.39
C PRO A 181 75.98 -16.87 37.10
N GLU A 182 75.99 -16.98 38.44
CA GLU A 182 77.18 -16.63 39.21
C GLU A 182 78.29 -17.62 38.97
N ARG A 183 79.51 -17.07 38.80
CA ARG A 183 80.76 -17.86 38.84
C ARG A 183 81.26 -17.95 40.25
#